data_43bfc9b1e00ffef77ef70030a06260b4
#
_entry.id   43bfc9b1e00ffef77ef70030a06260b4
#
_cell.length_a   1.000
_cell.length_b   1.000
_cell.length_c   1.000
_cell.angle_alpha   90.00
_cell.angle_beta   90.00
_cell.angle_gamma   90.00
#
_symmetry.space_group_name_H-M   'P 1'
#
loop_
_entity.id
_entity.type
_entity.pdbx_description
1 polymer ?
#
loop_
_entity_poly.entity_id
_entity_poly.type
_entity_poly.pdbx_seq_one_letter_code
_entity_poly.pdbx_strand_id
1 'polypeptide(L)'
;MQFIDYNSQVFFFIRFFVILASILQKQYNFYIHLSIKQVVIPMHFKHINTRHIQRILLPLLAAGILASSAYCYASEGQGMLSPSSGNSDSVFGGNTSSESVTDEKLQVLLNQLQGQLPTGNGSWSVYVCDLFEKSEGSINDQSMQAASLIKLFIMGAVYENYDQLTGTYGKDSVDSSLYSMITVSDNDAANTLTNYLGGGNSTEGMETVNAFCQSHEYNNTHMGRMLLASNENDDNYTCVSDCGHLLKEIYAEEDSGYAHATDMYNLLKAQTRRNKIPAQLPDNVKVANKTGELDNVENDAGIIYDSENDLAIVFLSQNLSDVSAAENTIAALSKEIYEYYN
;
A
#
# COMPACT_ATOMS: atom_id res chain seq x y z
N MET A 1 -38.77 32.26 -10.14
CA MET A 1 -37.34 32.44 -10.06
C MET A 1 -37.01 32.71 -8.59
N GLN A 2 -36.67 31.67 -7.81
CA GLN A 2 -36.42 31.81 -6.36
C GLN A 2 -34.96 32.25 -6.20
N PHE A 3 -34.79 33.44 -5.62
CA PHE A 3 -33.51 33.90 -5.10
C PHE A 3 -33.12 33.00 -3.90
N ILE A 4 -32.16 32.11 -4.09
CA ILE A 4 -31.54 31.41 -2.95
C ILE A 4 -30.58 32.42 -2.33
N ASP A 5 -30.92 32.87 -1.12
CA ASP A 5 -30.19 33.88 -0.35
C ASP A 5 -28.73 33.43 -0.11
N TYR A 6 -27.79 34.30 -0.46
CA TYR A 6 -26.33 34.10 -0.28
C TYR A 6 -25.99 33.71 1.17
N ASN A 7 -26.78 34.20 2.13
CA ASN A 7 -26.64 33.82 3.54
C ASN A 7 -26.97 32.35 3.81
N SER A 8 -27.89 31.72 3.07
CA SER A 8 -28.24 30.31 3.24
C SER A 8 -27.13 29.37 2.75
N GLN A 9 -26.40 29.74 1.70
CA GLN A 9 -25.27 28.93 1.19
C GLN A 9 -24.07 29.05 2.12
N VAL A 10 -23.75 30.21 2.62
CA VAL A 10 -22.70 30.41 3.63
C VAL A 10 -23.01 29.63 4.91
N PHE A 11 -24.29 29.63 5.35
CA PHE A 11 -24.74 28.86 6.51
C PHE A 11 -24.64 27.34 6.28
N PHE A 12 -24.91 26.87 5.09
CA PHE A 12 -24.79 25.45 4.73
C PHE A 12 -23.31 25.00 4.74
N PHE A 13 -22.41 25.81 4.18
CA PHE A 13 -20.98 25.57 4.21
C PHE A 13 -20.41 25.57 5.65
N ILE A 14 -20.83 26.54 6.47
CA ILE A 14 -20.39 26.58 7.87
C ILE A 14 -20.90 25.35 8.64
N ARG A 15 -22.16 24.92 8.43
CA ARG A 15 -22.70 23.71 9.04
C ARG A 15 -21.97 22.45 8.59
N PHE A 16 -21.64 22.33 7.31
CA PHE A 16 -20.88 21.21 6.78
C PHE A 16 -19.48 21.13 7.41
N PHE A 17 -18.78 22.27 7.51
CA PHE A 17 -17.47 22.33 8.18
C PHE A 17 -17.54 22.01 9.68
N VAL A 18 -18.57 22.46 10.37
CA VAL A 18 -18.76 22.14 11.80
C VAL A 18 -19.05 20.65 12.01
N ILE A 19 -19.82 20.03 11.11
CA ILE A 19 -20.12 18.59 11.16
C ILE A 19 -18.84 17.79 10.85
N LEU A 20 -18.09 18.18 9.82
CA LEU A 20 -16.82 17.53 9.45
C LEU A 20 -15.78 17.67 10.58
N ALA A 21 -15.65 18.86 11.17
CA ALA A 21 -14.79 19.08 12.33
C ALA A 21 -15.21 18.25 13.55
N SER A 22 -16.51 18.06 13.76
CA SER A 22 -17.03 17.22 14.86
C SER A 22 -16.78 15.74 14.63
N ILE A 23 -16.81 15.27 13.38
CA ILE A 23 -16.48 13.90 12.99
C ILE A 23 -14.97 13.66 13.21
N LEU A 24 -14.13 14.58 12.72
CA LEU A 24 -12.68 14.53 12.91
C LEU A 24 -12.26 14.61 14.39
N GLN A 25 -12.99 15.41 15.19
CA GLN A 25 -12.76 15.48 16.63
C GLN A 25 -13.09 14.17 17.35
N LYS A 26 -14.13 13.46 16.91
CA LYS A 26 -14.55 12.17 17.49
C LYS A 26 -13.61 11.03 17.15
N GLN A 27 -13.07 11.03 15.94
CA GLN A 27 -12.21 9.97 15.42
C GLN A 27 -10.73 10.15 15.80
N TYR A 28 -10.24 11.42 15.93
CA TYR A 28 -8.80 11.71 16.02
C TYR A 28 -8.36 12.59 17.20
N ASN A 29 -9.21 12.90 18.15
CA ASN A 29 -8.91 13.87 19.23
C ASN A 29 -8.34 15.21 18.73
N PHE A 30 -8.96 15.77 17.71
CA PHE A 30 -8.47 16.87 16.88
C PHE A 30 -9.14 18.20 17.29
N TYR A 31 -8.38 19.28 17.55
CA TYR A 31 -8.93 20.61 17.87
C TYR A 31 -8.44 21.68 16.89
N ILE A 32 -9.37 22.39 16.22
CA ILE A 32 -9.08 23.55 15.34
C ILE A 32 -9.59 24.83 16.00
N HIS A 33 -8.82 25.91 15.89
CA HIS A 33 -9.29 27.24 16.25
C HIS A 33 -9.86 27.94 15.01
N LEU A 34 -11.17 28.03 14.91
CA LEU A 34 -11.88 28.77 13.87
C LEU A 34 -12.33 30.11 14.44
N SER A 35 -11.80 31.21 13.89
CA SER A 35 -12.21 32.56 14.25
C SER A 35 -13.08 33.14 13.11
N ILE A 36 -14.39 33.13 13.30
CA ILE A 36 -15.32 33.85 12.43
C ILE A 36 -15.94 34.92 13.30
N LYS A 37 -15.85 36.19 12.90
CA LYS A 37 -16.36 37.38 13.58
C LYS A 37 -17.27 37.08 14.79
N GLN A 38 -16.68 37.06 16.00
CA GLN A 38 -17.32 36.96 17.33
C GLN A 38 -17.58 35.55 17.92
N VAL A 39 -17.20 34.44 17.26
CA VAL A 39 -17.30 33.13 17.89
C VAL A 39 -15.92 32.48 17.84
N VAL A 40 -15.23 32.34 18.99
CA VAL A 40 -13.94 31.65 19.13
C VAL A 40 -14.25 30.25 19.68
N ILE A 41 -14.03 29.23 18.86
CA ILE A 41 -14.13 27.82 19.28
C ILE A 41 -12.71 27.28 19.41
N PRO A 42 -12.18 27.01 20.62
CA PRO A 42 -10.85 26.45 20.80
C PRO A 42 -10.84 24.96 20.39
N MET A 43 -10.00 24.62 19.43
CA MET A 43 -9.78 23.24 19.02
C MET A 43 -8.31 22.87 19.20
N HIS A 44 -8.03 21.81 19.97
CA HIS A 44 -6.67 21.36 20.29
C HIS A 44 -6.29 20.17 19.40
N PHE A 45 -5.11 20.24 18.78
CA PHE A 45 -4.52 19.13 18.02
C PHE A 45 -3.51 18.38 18.89
N LYS A 46 -3.69 17.09 19.07
CA LYS A 46 -2.64 16.20 19.58
C LYS A 46 -2.28 15.19 18.50
N HIS A 47 -1.06 15.30 18.00
CA HIS A 47 -0.39 14.35 17.11
C HIS A 47 -1.04 14.08 15.74
N ILE A 48 -1.00 15.05 14.83
CA ILE A 48 -1.16 14.80 13.39
C ILE A 48 -0.04 15.52 12.66
N ASN A 49 0.57 14.82 11.69
CA ASN A 49 1.55 15.43 10.80
C ASN A 49 0.89 16.56 10.00
N THR A 50 1.24 17.80 10.32
CA THR A 50 0.64 19.01 9.73
C THR A 50 0.79 19.08 8.21
N ARG A 51 1.78 18.38 7.63
CA ARG A 51 2.00 18.31 6.18
C ARG A 51 0.93 17.50 5.45
N HIS A 52 0.41 16.43 6.07
CA HIS A 52 -0.71 15.65 5.51
C HIS A 52 -2.00 16.48 5.39
N ILE A 53 -2.29 17.29 6.41
CA ILE A 53 -3.46 18.20 6.41
C ILE A 53 -3.31 19.29 5.35
N GLN A 54 -2.13 19.85 5.17
CA GLN A 54 -1.87 20.86 4.13
C GLN A 54 -2.06 20.30 2.72
N ARG A 55 -1.64 19.04 2.47
CA ARG A 55 -1.79 18.38 1.17
C ARG A 55 -3.24 18.02 0.83
N ILE A 56 -4.09 17.76 1.82
CA ILE A 56 -5.52 17.44 1.61
C ILE A 56 -6.39 18.72 1.58
N LEU A 57 -6.15 19.69 2.46
CA LEU A 57 -6.96 20.91 2.56
C LEU A 57 -6.66 21.94 1.47
N LEU A 58 -5.41 22.06 0.99
CA LEU A 58 -5.06 23.02 -0.07
C LEU A 58 -5.76 22.72 -1.41
N PRO A 59 -5.78 21.48 -1.92
CA PRO A 59 -6.51 21.15 -3.15
C PRO A 59 -8.03 21.34 -3.02
N LEU A 60 -8.61 20.99 -1.86
CA LEU A 60 -10.04 21.19 -1.59
C LEU A 60 -10.43 22.67 -1.51
N LEU A 61 -9.58 23.52 -0.94
CA LEU A 61 -9.75 24.98 -0.94
C LEU A 61 -9.59 25.54 -2.36
N ALA A 62 -8.62 25.09 -3.13
CA ALA A 62 -8.41 25.50 -4.52
C ALA A 62 -9.60 25.07 -5.42
N ALA A 63 -10.11 23.85 -5.26
CA ALA A 63 -11.29 23.36 -5.97
C ALA A 63 -12.56 24.16 -5.60
N GLY A 64 -12.72 24.53 -4.33
CA GLY A 64 -13.82 25.37 -3.85
C GLY A 64 -13.78 26.80 -4.44
N ILE A 65 -12.59 27.40 -4.56
CA ILE A 65 -12.38 28.72 -5.15
C ILE A 65 -12.61 28.69 -6.66
N LEU A 66 -12.12 27.65 -7.38
CA LEU A 66 -12.35 27.49 -8.80
C LEU A 66 -13.82 27.22 -9.15
N ALA A 67 -14.54 26.45 -8.35
CA ALA A 67 -15.96 26.23 -8.52
C ALA A 67 -16.78 27.52 -8.30
N SER A 68 -16.41 28.37 -7.35
CA SER A 68 -17.08 29.65 -7.10
C SER A 68 -16.79 30.67 -8.21
N SER A 69 -15.59 30.70 -8.78
CA SER A 69 -15.25 31.59 -9.90
C SER A 69 -15.92 31.16 -11.21
N ALA A 70 -16.04 29.85 -11.47
CA ALA A 70 -16.75 29.33 -12.65
C ALA A 70 -18.27 29.66 -12.60
N TYR A 71 -18.86 29.70 -11.41
CA TYR A 71 -20.26 30.05 -11.23
C TYR A 71 -20.53 31.55 -11.44
N CYS A 72 -19.60 32.43 -11.09
CA CYS A 72 -19.68 33.86 -11.39
C CYS A 72 -19.58 34.17 -12.89
N TYR A 73 -18.75 33.43 -13.64
CA TYR A 73 -18.60 33.60 -15.08
C TYR A 73 -19.81 33.08 -15.88
N ALA A 74 -20.54 32.08 -15.38
CA ALA A 74 -21.74 31.52 -16.03
C ALA A 74 -23.01 32.40 -15.86
N SER A 75 -23.01 33.33 -14.95
CA SER A 75 -24.19 34.21 -14.68
C SER A 75 -24.21 35.50 -15.49
N GLU A 76 -23.12 35.88 -16.15
CA GLU A 76 -23.04 37.13 -16.95
C GLU A 76 -23.20 36.94 -18.48
N GLY A 77 -23.40 35.71 -18.95
CA GLY A 77 -23.42 35.35 -20.40
C GLY A 77 -24.77 35.00 -20.98
N GLN A 78 -25.88 35.68 -20.65
CA GLN A 78 -27.12 35.55 -21.40
C GLN A 78 -27.54 36.88 -22.07
N GLY A 79 -27.06 37.10 -23.26
CA GLY A 79 -27.54 38.15 -24.14
C GLY A 79 -27.48 37.69 -25.60
N MET A 80 -28.63 37.31 -26.11
CA MET A 80 -29.11 37.24 -27.53
C MET A 80 -28.06 37.11 -28.65
N LEU A 81 -28.24 36.12 -29.52
CA LEU A 81 -28.64 36.26 -30.92
C LEU A 81 -28.74 34.90 -31.65
N SER A 82 -29.76 34.69 -32.45
CA SER A 82 -30.05 33.52 -33.29
C SER A 82 -29.57 33.77 -34.73
N PRO A 83 -29.81 32.88 -35.74
CA PRO A 83 -28.83 31.90 -36.24
C PRO A 83 -28.46 32.19 -37.71
N SER A 84 -27.36 31.65 -38.16
CA SER A 84 -27.17 31.41 -39.59
C SER A 84 -26.38 30.14 -39.88
N SER A 85 -26.90 29.40 -40.82
CA SER A 85 -26.49 28.12 -41.36
C SER A 85 -25.11 28.13 -42.05
N GLY A 86 -24.40 27.03 -41.97
CA GLY A 86 -23.23 26.76 -42.84
C GLY A 86 -22.59 25.41 -42.52
N ASN A 87 -22.80 24.44 -43.42
CA ASN A 87 -22.11 23.14 -43.46
C ASN A 87 -20.61 23.29 -43.60
N SER A 88 -19.86 22.45 -42.89
CA SER A 88 -18.80 21.62 -43.53
C SER A 88 -18.17 20.67 -42.54
N ASP A 89 -18.01 19.43 -43.00
CA ASP A 89 -17.38 18.28 -42.36
C ASP A 89 -15.94 18.56 -41.91
N SER A 90 -15.60 18.07 -40.72
CA SER A 90 -14.31 17.43 -40.46
C SER A 90 -14.38 16.56 -39.23
N VAL A 91 -14.22 15.27 -39.45
CA VAL A 91 -13.99 14.18 -38.51
C VAL A 91 -12.70 14.47 -37.75
N PHE A 92 -12.78 14.56 -36.43
CA PHE A 92 -11.69 14.24 -35.52
C PHE A 92 -12.26 13.49 -34.32
N GLY A 93 -12.24 12.16 -34.45
CA GLY A 93 -12.37 11.26 -33.31
C GLY A 93 -11.09 11.38 -32.49
N GLY A 94 -11.15 12.13 -31.41
CA GLY A 94 -10.16 12.08 -30.37
C GLY A 94 -10.57 11.03 -29.36
N ASN A 95 -10.11 9.79 -29.53
CA ASN A 95 -10.00 8.83 -28.44
C ASN A 95 -9.00 9.41 -27.45
N THR A 96 -9.48 10.01 -26.38
CA THR A 96 -8.69 10.17 -25.15
C THR A 96 -8.67 8.81 -24.44
N SER A 97 -7.78 7.92 -24.92
CA SER A 97 -7.22 6.90 -24.06
C SER A 97 -6.52 7.67 -22.92
N SER A 98 -6.92 7.40 -21.68
CA SER A 98 -6.12 7.76 -20.52
C SER A 98 -4.83 6.95 -20.60
N GLU A 99 -3.82 7.47 -21.30
CA GLU A 99 -2.44 7.05 -21.12
C GLU A 99 -2.14 7.37 -19.65
N SER A 100 -1.89 6.34 -18.87
CA SER A 100 -1.24 6.47 -17.57
C SER A 100 0.04 7.25 -17.82
N VAL A 101 0.12 8.45 -17.29
CA VAL A 101 1.38 9.21 -17.23
C VAL A 101 2.31 8.32 -16.42
N THR A 102 3.16 7.55 -17.11
CA THR A 102 4.24 6.81 -16.47
C THR A 102 5.04 7.86 -15.72
N ASP A 103 5.12 7.72 -14.42
CA ASP A 103 5.86 8.65 -13.58
C ASP A 103 7.33 8.63 -14.02
N GLU A 104 7.74 9.67 -14.77
CA GLU A 104 9.11 9.77 -15.29
C GLU A 104 10.14 9.69 -14.15
N LYS A 105 9.79 10.19 -12.95
CA LYS A 105 10.63 10.12 -11.77
C LYS A 105 10.88 8.65 -11.37
N LEU A 106 9.84 7.83 -11.32
CA LEU A 106 9.95 6.42 -10.99
C LEU A 106 10.74 5.65 -12.06
N GLN A 107 10.53 5.93 -13.36
CA GLN A 107 11.27 5.27 -14.43
C GLN A 107 12.77 5.58 -14.39
N VAL A 108 13.15 6.81 -14.06
CA VAL A 108 14.56 7.18 -13.84
C VAL A 108 15.16 6.37 -12.70
N LEU A 109 14.45 6.26 -11.56
CA LEU A 109 14.90 5.47 -10.42
C LEU A 109 15.06 3.99 -10.80
N LEU A 110 14.06 3.38 -11.43
CA LEU A 110 14.11 1.95 -11.82
C LEU A 110 15.30 1.66 -12.75
N ASN A 111 15.61 2.55 -13.70
CA ASN A 111 16.77 2.42 -14.57
C ASN A 111 18.09 2.53 -13.80
N GLN A 112 18.18 3.39 -12.79
CA GLN A 112 19.36 3.50 -11.92
C GLN A 112 19.55 2.22 -11.10
N LEU A 113 18.48 1.74 -10.44
CA LEU A 113 18.53 0.50 -9.66
C LEU A 113 18.90 -0.70 -10.52
N GLN A 114 18.35 -0.83 -11.74
CA GLN A 114 18.67 -1.91 -12.66
C GLN A 114 20.16 -1.95 -13.00
N GLY A 115 20.80 -0.80 -13.16
CA GLY A 115 22.24 -0.69 -13.42
C GLY A 115 23.11 -1.11 -12.23
N GLN A 116 22.57 -1.17 -11.03
CA GLN A 116 23.26 -1.52 -9.79
C GLN A 116 22.99 -2.95 -9.31
N LEU A 117 22.00 -3.63 -9.88
CA LEU A 117 21.71 -5.03 -9.53
C LEU A 117 22.93 -5.92 -9.90
N PRO A 118 23.36 -6.84 -9.00
CA PRO A 118 24.53 -7.68 -9.23
C PRO A 118 24.34 -8.62 -10.41
N THR A 119 25.13 -8.47 -11.48
CA THR A 119 25.06 -9.32 -12.66
C THR A 119 25.72 -10.71 -12.47
N GLY A 120 26.49 -10.89 -11.40
CA GLY A 120 27.23 -12.13 -11.11
C GLY A 120 26.79 -12.84 -9.83
N ASN A 121 25.76 -12.38 -9.16
CA ASN A 121 25.25 -12.96 -7.92
C ASN A 121 23.74 -13.22 -8.03
N GLY A 122 23.37 -14.28 -8.73
CA GLY A 122 21.98 -14.72 -8.86
C GLY A 122 21.13 -13.89 -9.80
N SER A 123 19.81 -14.07 -9.67
CA SER A 123 18.75 -13.35 -10.37
C SER A 123 18.02 -12.44 -9.40
N TRP A 124 17.61 -11.26 -9.87
CA TRP A 124 17.01 -10.21 -9.05
C TRP A 124 15.72 -9.66 -9.64
N SER A 125 14.75 -9.40 -8.77
CA SER A 125 13.54 -8.64 -9.08
C SER A 125 13.34 -7.57 -8.02
N VAL A 126 12.86 -6.40 -8.44
CA VAL A 126 12.62 -5.25 -7.54
C VAL A 126 11.27 -4.64 -7.88
N TYR A 127 10.53 -4.21 -6.85
CA TYR A 127 9.32 -3.41 -6.98
C TYR A 127 9.43 -2.19 -6.09
N VAL A 128 8.96 -1.05 -6.60
CA VAL A 128 8.89 0.23 -5.88
C VAL A 128 7.52 0.83 -6.11
N CYS A 129 6.89 1.30 -5.05
CA CYS A 129 5.66 2.08 -5.11
C CYS A 129 5.73 3.27 -4.16
N ASP A 130 5.49 4.46 -4.67
CA ASP A 130 5.11 5.62 -3.87
C ASP A 130 3.65 5.45 -3.43
N LEU A 131 3.41 5.23 -2.14
CA LEU A 131 2.09 4.93 -1.61
C LEU A 131 1.18 6.17 -1.57
N PHE A 132 1.75 7.35 -1.65
CA PHE A 132 1.00 8.60 -1.69
C PHE A 132 0.52 8.94 -3.13
N GLU A 133 1.46 8.97 -4.09
CA GLU A 133 1.16 9.26 -5.49
C GLU A 133 0.55 8.04 -6.22
N LYS A 134 0.62 6.86 -5.60
CA LYS A 134 0.18 5.56 -6.16
C LYS A 134 0.90 5.22 -7.47
N SER A 135 2.13 5.73 -7.63
CA SER A 135 2.99 5.37 -8.75
C SER A 135 3.82 4.14 -8.41
N GLU A 136 3.82 3.15 -9.28
CA GLU A 136 4.47 1.88 -9.05
C GLU A 136 5.18 1.35 -10.29
N GLY A 137 6.22 0.55 -10.05
CA GLY A 137 6.94 -0.09 -11.14
C GLY A 137 7.88 -1.17 -10.64
N SER A 138 8.33 -2.01 -11.54
CA SER A 138 9.15 -3.17 -11.23
C SER A 138 10.30 -3.39 -12.22
N ILE A 139 11.32 -4.11 -11.76
CA ILE A 139 12.43 -4.63 -12.54
C ILE A 139 12.33 -6.15 -12.50
N ASN A 140 12.30 -6.80 -13.66
CA ASN A 140 12.27 -8.26 -13.79
C ASN A 140 11.13 -8.91 -12.98
N ASP A 141 9.90 -8.43 -13.14
CA ASP A 141 8.73 -8.99 -12.44
C ASP A 141 8.40 -10.39 -12.95
N GLN A 142 9.03 -11.38 -12.34
CA GLN A 142 8.87 -12.79 -12.66
C GLN A 142 8.67 -13.62 -11.39
N SER A 143 8.08 -14.80 -11.55
CA SER A 143 7.91 -15.74 -10.46
C SER A 143 9.28 -16.25 -9.97
N MET A 144 9.55 -16.12 -8.67
CA MET A 144 10.78 -16.53 -8.01
C MET A 144 10.46 -17.26 -6.71
N GLN A 145 11.45 -17.97 -6.13
CA GLN A 145 11.29 -18.66 -4.85
C GLN A 145 10.89 -17.63 -3.76
N ALA A 146 9.71 -17.81 -3.20
CA ALA A 146 9.17 -16.93 -2.18
C ALA A 146 9.94 -17.01 -0.85
N ALA A 147 10.52 -18.16 -0.56
CA ALA A 147 11.01 -18.44 0.79
C ALA A 147 9.94 -18.10 1.84
N SER A 148 10.29 -17.39 2.91
CA SER A 148 9.32 -16.99 3.93
C SER A 148 8.40 -15.82 3.54
N LEU A 149 8.51 -15.24 2.34
CA LEU A 149 7.50 -14.26 1.88
C LEU A 149 6.14 -14.90 1.61
N ILE A 150 6.06 -16.21 1.37
CA ILE A 150 4.78 -16.91 1.30
C ILE A 150 3.91 -16.71 2.55
N LYS A 151 4.52 -16.40 3.70
CA LYS A 151 3.84 -16.12 4.96
C LYS A 151 3.00 -14.84 4.93
N LEU A 152 3.28 -13.92 4.01
CA LEU A 152 2.41 -12.77 3.75
C LEU A 152 1.04 -13.23 3.26
N PHE A 153 1.01 -14.18 2.34
CA PHE A 153 -0.20 -14.70 1.74
C PHE A 153 -0.93 -15.69 2.67
N ILE A 154 -0.18 -16.47 3.46
CA ILE A 154 -0.76 -17.26 4.56
C ILE A 154 -1.45 -16.33 5.57
N MET A 155 -0.83 -15.21 5.94
CA MET A 155 -1.43 -14.21 6.83
C MET A 155 -2.72 -13.63 6.24
N GLY A 156 -2.72 -13.25 4.96
CA GLY A 156 -3.92 -12.77 4.27
C GLY A 156 -5.06 -13.79 4.29
N ALA A 157 -4.77 -15.04 3.91
CA ALA A 157 -5.76 -16.14 3.94
C ALA A 157 -6.31 -16.41 5.35
N VAL A 158 -5.47 -16.33 6.39
CA VAL A 158 -5.89 -16.49 7.79
C VAL A 158 -6.82 -15.36 8.21
N TYR A 159 -6.53 -14.11 7.87
CA TYR A 159 -7.39 -12.99 8.24
C TYR A 159 -8.71 -12.98 7.45
N GLU A 160 -8.72 -13.44 6.20
CA GLU A 160 -9.99 -13.63 5.47
C GLU A 160 -10.90 -14.67 6.11
N ASN A 161 -10.33 -15.66 6.81
CA ASN A 161 -11.05 -16.72 7.52
C ASN A 161 -11.03 -16.56 9.05
N TYR A 162 -10.67 -15.38 9.56
CA TYR A 162 -10.28 -15.16 10.95
C TYR A 162 -11.35 -15.57 11.97
N ASP A 163 -12.59 -15.15 11.76
CA ASP A 163 -13.69 -15.47 12.70
C ASP A 163 -13.96 -16.98 12.78
N GLN A 164 -13.90 -17.69 11.66
CA GLN A 164 -14.07 -19.14 11.61
C GLN A 164 -12.92 -19.84 12.33
N LEU A 165 -11.69 -19.43 12.07
CA LEU A 165 -10.50 -20.04 12.66
C LEU A 165 -10.43 -19.79 14.16
N THR A 166 -10.69 -18.57 14.62
CA THR A 166 -10.70 -18.24 16.06
C THR A 166 -11.83 -18.91 16.80
N GLY A 167 -12.99 -19.09 16.16
CA GLY A 167 -14.12 -19.86 16.69
C GLY A 167 -13.82 -21.35 16.84
N THR A 168 -12.98 -21.91 15.95
CA THR A 168 -12.66 -23.35 15.93
C THR A 168 -11.45 -23.70 16.79
N TYR A 169 -10.36 -22.93 16.67
CA TYR A 169 -9.05 -23.24 17.27
C TYR A 169 -8.71 -22.36 18.47
N GLY A 170 -9.53 -21.35 18.76
CA GLY A 170 -9.33 -20.36 19.82
C GLY A 170 -8.50 -19.17 19.36
N LYS A 171 -8.93 -17.97 19.78
CA LYS A 171 -8.31 -16.69 19.40
C LYS A 171 -6.83 -16.64 19.76
N ASP A 172 -6.47 -17.02 21.00
CA ASP A 172 -5.09 -16.96 21.47
C ASP A 172 -4.15 -17.86 20.65
N SER A 173 -4.64 -19.00 20.16
CA SER A 173 -3.86 -19.92 19.33
C SER A 173 -3.60 -19.34 17.93
N VAL A 174 -4.62 -18.75 17.31
CA VAL A 174 -4.50 -18.11 15.99
C VAL A 174 -3.59 -16.89 16.07
N ASP A 175 -3.83 -15.99 17.03
CA ASP A 175 -3.05 -14.74 17.19
C ASP A 175 -1.58 -15.00 17.54
N SER A 176 -1.28 -15.93 18.44
CA SER A 176 0.09 -16.27 18.80
C SER A 176 0.85 -16.89 17.62
N SER A 177 0.17 -17.70 16.80
CA SER A 177 0.76 -18.28 15.59
C SER A 177 1.00 -17.20 14.51
N LEU A 178 0.05 -16.29 14.28
CA LEU A 178 0.23 -15.13 13.40
C LEU A 178 1.42 -14.27 13.84
N TYR A 179 1.48 -13.96 15.13
CA TYR A 179 2.58 -13.17 15.70
C TYR A 179 3.94 -13.84 15.45
N SER A 180 4.10 -15.11 15.83
CA SER A 180 5.36 -15.84 15.66
C SER A 180 5.73 -16.00 14.16
N MET A 181 4.75 -16.33 13.31
CA MET A 181 4.95 -16.48 11.87
C MET A 181 5.50 -15.22 11.22
N ILE A 182 4.99 -14.05 11.59
CA ILE A 182 5.38 -12.80 10.94
C ILE A 182 6.58 -12.16 11.62
N THR A 183 6.60 -12.05 12.96
CA THR A 183 7.62 -11.25 13.66
C THR A 183 8.99 -11.91 13.74
N VAL A 184 9.04 -13.23 13.87
CA VAL A 184 10.30 -14.02 13.93
C VAL A 184 10.43 -15.03 12.79
N SER A 185 9.46 -15.04 11.88
CA SER A 185 9.44 -15.95 10.71
C SER A 185 9.36 -17.43 11.10
N ASP A 186 8.62 -17.77 12.17
CA ASP A 186 8.47 -19.14 12.65
C ASP A 186 7.79 -20.04 11.58
N ASN A 187 8.40 -21.18 11.29
CA ASN A 187 7.91 -22.12 10.27
C ASN A 187 6.82 -23.06 10.80
N ASP A 188 6.91 -23.45 12.06
CA ASP A 188 5.90 -24.32 12.69
C ASP A 188 4.59 -23.56 12.88
N ALA A 189 4.67 -22.27 13.23
CA ALA A 189 3.51 -21.40 13.30
C ALA A 189 2.84 -21.23 11.93
N ALA A 190 3.62 -21.05 10.85
CA ALA A 190 3.09 -20.99 9.48
C ALA A 190 2.38 -22.31 9.11
N ASN A 191 3.01 -23.44 9.38
CA ASN A 191 2.43 -24.77 9.12
C ASN A 191 1.16 -25.01 9.96
N THR A 192 1.15 -24.56 11.21
CA THR A 192 -0.04 -24.63 12.08
C THR A 192 -1.21 -23.85 11.49
N LEU A 193 -0.98 -22.60 11.06
CA LEU A 193 -2.02 -21.77 10.44
C LEU A 193 -2.51 -22.34 9.12
N THR A 194 -1.60 -22.87 8.29
CA THR A 194 -1.96 -23.55 7.04
C THR A 194 -2.82 -24.79 7.33
N ASN A 195 -2.47 -25.59 8.34
CA ASN A 195 -3.32 -26.72 8.76
C ASN A 195 -4.69 -26.26 9.27
N TYR A 196 -4.77 -25.15 9.99
CA TYR A 196 -6.06 -24.62 10.46
C TYR A 196 -6.96 -24.20 9.27
N LEU A 197 -6.39 -23.57 8.25
CA LEU A 197 -7.10 -23.20 7.01
C LEU A 197 -7.71 -24.44 6.32
N GLY A 198 -7.06 -25.59 6.40
CA GLY A 198 -7.53 -26.86 5.82
C GLY A 198 -8.29 -27.77 6.80
N GLY A 199 -8.75 -27.26 7.93
CA GLY A 199 -9.48 -28.09 8.90
C GLY A 199 -8.66 -29.22 9.52
N GLY A 200 -7.33 -29.09 9.55
CA GLY A 200 -6.36 -30.09 10.01
C GLY A 200 -5.67 -30.85 8.85
N ASN A 201 -5.98 -30.55 7.61
CA ASN A 201 -5.38 -31.13 6.41
C ASN A 201 -4.45 -30.12 5.72
N SER A 202 -3.16 -30.43 5.65
CA SER A 202 -2.16 -29.53 5.07
C SER A 202 -2.38 -29.25 3.57
N THR A 203 -2.84 -30.25 2.80
CA THR A 203 -3.11 -30.07 1.36
C THR A 203 -4.28 -29.11 1.14
N GLU A 204 -5.38 -29.31 1.84
CA GLU A 204 -6.53 -28.40 1.78
C GLU A 204 -6.18 -26.98 2.30
N GLY A 205 -5.27 -26.91 3.27
CA GLY A 205 -4.76 -25.62 3.76
C GLY A 205 -3.95 -24.85 2.71
N MET A 206 -3.06 -25.52 2.01
CA MET A 206 -2.31 -24.93 0.88
C MET A 206 -3.24 -24.53 -0.27
N GLU A 207 -4.24 -25.35 -0.59
CA GLU A 207 -5.27 -25.00 -1.57
C GLU A 207 -6.05 -23.75 -1.16
N THR A 208 -6.34 -23.58 0.14
CA THR A 208 -7.02 -22.37 0.64
C THR A 208 -6.12 -21.13 0.49
N VAL A 209 -4.83 -21.23 0.76
CA VAL A 209 -3.88 -20.14 0.52
C VAL A 209 -3.80 -19.80 -0.98
N ASN A 210 -3.76 -20.80 -1.85
CA ASN A 210 -3.73 -20.61 -3.30
C ASN A 210 -5.04 -20.02 -3.83
N ALA A 211 -6.19 -20.41 -3.27
CA ALA A 211 -7.48 -19.82 -3.59
C ALA A 211 -7.56 -18.34 -3.18
N PHE A 212 -7.02 -17.99 -2.00
CA PHE A 212 -6.86 -16.61 -1.58
C PHE A 212 -6.01 -15.82 -2.60
N CYS A 213 -4.84 -16.33 -2.99
CA CYS A 213 -4.00 -15.68 -3.99
C CYS A 213 -4.75 -15.45 -5.31
N GLN A 214 -5.50 -16.43 -5.77
CA GLN A 214 -6.29 -16.35 -7.00
C GLN A 214 -7.42 -15.30 -6.91
N SER A 215 -8.14 -15.25 -5.78
CA SER A 215 -9.27 -14.32 -5.59
C SER A 215 -8.82 -12.86 -5.52
N HIS A 216 -7.57 -12.63 -5.11
CA HIS A 216 -6.93 -11.31 -5.02
C HIS A 216 -6.00 -11.00 -6.21
N GLU A 217 -6.05 -11.78 -7.28
CA GLU A 217 -5.27 -11.59 -8.52
C GLU A 217 -3.75 -11.67 -8.31
N TYR A 218 -3.25 -12.33 -7.24
CA TYR A 218 -1.83 -12.64 -7.05
C TYR A 218 -1.43 -13.84 -7.90
N ASN A 219 -1.41 -13.65 -9.21
CA ASN A 219 -1.37 -14.73 -10.20
C ASN A 219 0.00 -15.44 -10.30
N ASN A 220 1.05 -14.85 -9.76
CA ASN A 220 2.40 -15.43 -9.74
C ASN A 220 2.77 -15.99 -8.36
N THR A 221 1.81 -16.03 -7.42
CA THR A 221 2.02 -16.57 -6.08
C THR A 221 1.38 -17.93 -5.94
N HIS A 222 2.20 -18.90 -5.46
CA HIS A 222 1.80 -20.28 -5.31
C HIS A 222 2.45 -20.90 -4.07
N MET A 223 1.64 -21.51 -3.20
CA MET A 223 2.11 -22.34 -2.10
C MET A 223 2.13 -23.80 -2.54
N GLY A 224 3.28 -24.31 -2.94
CA GLY A 224 3.47 -25.68 -3.44
C GLY A 224 3.88 -26.69 -2.38
N ARG A 225 4.36 -26.21 -1.20
CA ARG A 225 4.74 -27.08 -0.10
C ARG A 225 4.58 -26.41 1.26
N MET A 226 4.42 -27.24 2.29
CA MET A 226 4.55 -26.79 3.68
C MET A 226 5.97 -26.30 3.97
N LEU A 227 6.12 -25.36 4.91
CA LEU A 227 7.46 -24.89 5.32
C LEU A 227 8.26 -26.07 5.87
N LEU A 228 9.58 -26.08 5.61
CA LEU A 228 10.52 -27.17 5.95
C LEU A 228 10.31 -28.51 5.22
N ALA A 229 9.27 -28.67 4.40
CA ALA A 229 9.14 -29.85 3.56
C ALA A 229 10.14 -29.82 2.39
N SER A 230 10.41 -30.98 1.77
CA SER A 230 11.24 -31.08 0.55
C SER A 230 10.61 -30.25 -0.59
N ASN A 231 11.46 -29.59 -1.37
CA ASN A 231 11.07 -28.86 -2.57
C ASN A 231 11.36 -29.63 -3.88
N GLU A 232 11.58 -30.95 -3.80
CA GLU A 232 11.88 -31.76 -4.97
C GLU A 232 10.74 -31.84 -5.98
N ASN A 233 9.48 -31.76 -5.51
CA ASN A 233 8.32 -31.85 -6.39
C ASN A 233 7.73 -30.48 -6.73
N ASP A 234 7.74 -29.52 -5.78
CA ASP A 234 7.23 -28.18 -5.93
C ASP A 234 7.82 -27.28 -4.85
N ASP A 235 7.73 -25.95 -5.03
CA ASP A 235 8.20 -24.98 -4.04
C ASP A 235 7.16 -23.84 -3.90
N ASN A 236 7.42 -22.94 -2.97
CA ASN A 236 6.64 -21.73 -2.78
C ASN A 236 7.20 -20.62 -3.66
N TYR A 237 6.37 -20.04 -4.50
CA TYR A 237 6.74 -19.00 -5.46
C TYR A 237 5.91 -17.72 -5.24
N THR A 238 6.49 -16.59 -5.63
CA THR A 238 5.80 -15.29 -5.71
C THR A 238 6.54 -14.39 -6.70
N CYS A 239 5.98 -13.22 -7.01
CA CYS A 239 6.67 -12.15 -7.72
C CYS A 239 6.67 -10.84 -6.91
N VAL A 240 7.47 -9.87 -7.35
CA VAL A 240 7.59 -8.60 -6.63
C VAL A 240 6.31 -7.77 -6.69
N SER A 241 5.56 -7.84 -7.79
CA SER A 241 4.27 -7.13 -7.90
C SER A 241 3.20 -7.72 -7.00
N ASP A 242 3.07 -9.05 -6.90
CA ASP A 242 2.09 -9.69 -6.00
C ASP A 242 2.35 -9.28 -4.53
N CYS A 243 3.62 -9.33 -4.10
CA CYS A 243 4.01 -8.86 -2.77
C CYS A 243 3.74 -7.35 -2.58
N GLY A 244 4.08 -6.54 -3.59
CA GLY A 244 3.87 -5.09 -3.58
C GLY A 244 2.39 -4.71 -3.48
N HIS A 245 1.53 -5.38 -4.25
CA HIS A 245 0.08 -5.16 -4.21
C HIS A 245 -0.51 -5.52 -2.84
N LEU A 246 -0.13 -6.66 -2.26
CA LEU A 246 -0.56 -7.02 -0.91
C LEU A 246 -0.11 -5.97 0.13
N LEU A 247 1.14 -5.46 0.04
CA LEU A 247 1.61 -4.40 0.93
C LEU A 247 0.82 -3.10 0.77
N LYS A 248 0.45 -2.72 -0.45
CA LYS A 248 -0.41 -1.55 -0.73
C LYS A 248 -1.78 -1.69 -0.08
N GLU A 249 -2.40 -2.85 -0.18
CA GLU A 249 -3.70 -3.13 0.41
C GLU A 249 -3.64 -3.11 1.94
N ILE A 250 -2.58 -3.67 2.53
CA ILE A 250 -2.32 -3.59 3.97
C ILE A 250 -2.12 -2.13 4.43
N TYR A 251 -1.42 -1.32 3.65
CA TYR A 251 -1.17 0.09 3.97
C TYR A 251 -2.43 0.96 3.85
N ALA A 252 -3.29 0.69 2.87
CA ALA A 252 -4.52 1.45 2.65
C ALA A 252 -5.53 1.29 3.81
N GLU A 253 -5.37 0.27 4.65
CA GLU A 253 -6.18 0.00 5.85
C GLU A 253 -7.70 0.00 5.55
N GLU A 254 -8.43 1.04 6.03
CA GLU A 254 -9.89 1.13 5.92
C GLU A 254 -10.39 1.23 4.48
N ASP A 255 -9.57 1.74 3.55
CA ASP A 255 -9.96 1.95 2.15
C ASP A 255 -9.70 0.71 1.26
N SER A 256 -8.94 -0.27 1.74
CA SER A 256 -8.52 -1.43 0.93
C SER A 256 -9.62 -2.47 0.72
N GLY A 257 -10.62 -2.49 1.58
CA GLY A 257 -11.57 -3.60 1.65
C GLY A 257 -10.99 -4.88 2.26
N TYR A 258 -9.73 -4.88 2.66
CA TYR A 258 -9.07 -5.97 3.37
C TYR A 258 -9.52 -6.01 4.82
N ALA A 259 -10.20 -7.08 5.20
CA ALA A 259 -10.50 -7.31 6.61
C ALA A 259 -9.19 -7.46 7.39
N HIS A 260 -9.07 -6.76 8.53
CA HIS A 260 -7.88 -6.81 9.39
C HIS A 260 -6.58 -6.23 8.79
N ALA A 261 -6.64 -5.33 7.79
CA ALA A 261 -5.44 -4.67 7.24
C ALA A 261 -4.59 -4.02 8.34
N THR A 262 -5.20 -3.33 9.29
CA THR A 262 -4.52 -2.74 10.46
C THR A 262 -3.79 -3.78 11.31
N ASP A 263 -4.39 -4.95 11.54
CA ASP A 263 -3.78 -6.03 12.32
C ASP A 263 -2.56 -6.62 11.57
N MET A 264 -2.70 -6.88 10.26
CA MET A 264 -1.60 -7.32 9.40
C MET A 264 -0.44 -6.31 9.40
N TYR A 265 -0.76 -5.02 9.27
CA TYR A 265 0.25 -3.95 9.29
C TYR A 265 0.99 -3.90 10.63
N ASN A 266 0.29 -4.06 11.76
CA ASN A 266 0.90 -4.08 13.08
C ASN A 266 1.83 -5.29 13.27
N LEU A 267 1.52 -6.45 12.70
CA LEU A 267 2.41 -7.62 12.70
C LEU A 267 3.70 -7.33 11.91
N LEU A 268 3.60 -6.71 10.72
CA LEU A 268 4.77 -6.32 9.92
C LEU A 268 5.64 -5.28 10.64
N LYS A 269 5.03 -4.32 11.34
CA LYS A 269 5.75 -3.33 12.18
C LYS A 269 6.54 -3.99 13.31
N ALA A 270 6.08 -5.13 13.81
CA ALA A 270 6.71 -5.88 14.90
C ALA A 270 7.82 -6.85 14.42
N GLN A 271 8.17 -6.87 13.13
CA GLN A 271 9.26 -7.69 12.59
C GLN A 271 10.58 -7.42 13.28
N THR A 272 11.27 -8.49 13.73
CA THR A 272 12.53 -8.38 14.46
C THR A 272 13.79 -8.51 13.60
N ARG A 273 13.66 -9.06 12.38
CA ARG A 273 14.79 -9.20 11.45
C ARG A 273 14.98 -7.89 10.68
N ARG A 274 16.13 -7.25 10.90
CA ARG A 274 16.40 -5.87 10.43
C ARG A 274 17.65 -5.76 9.55
N ASN A 275 18.11 -6.90 8.99
CA ASN A 275 19.39 -7.01 8.27
C ASN A 275 19.32 -6.67 6.77
N LYS A 276 18.14 -6.37 6.21
CA LYS A 276 17.93 -6.04 4.79
C LYS A 276 17.35 -4.63 4.59
N ILE A 277 16.09 -4.47 4.20
CA ILE A 277 15.48 -3.15 3.96
C ILE A 277 15.80 -2.13 5.05
N PRO A 278 15.66 -2.44 6.37
CA PRO A 278 15.92 -1.43 7.41
C PRO A 278 17.39 -1.14 7.68
N ALA A 279 18.33 -1.99 7.22
CA ALA A 279 19.69 -2.05 7.76
C ALA A 279 20.53 -0.78 7.56
N GLN A 280 20.31 -0.03 6.47
CA GLN A 280 21.07 1.18 6.15
C GLN A 280 20.20 2.45 6.11
N LEU A 281 18.92 2.35 6.47
CA LEU A 281 18.05 3.52 6.61
C LEU A 281 18.43 4.32 7.86
N PRO A 282 18.13 5.63 7.90
CA PRO A 282 18.34 6.44 9.10
C PRO A 282 17.57 5.87 10.31
N ASP A 283 18.14 6.02 11.53
CA ASP A 283 17.59 5.44 12.77
C ASP A 283 16.13 5.84 13.09
N ASN A 284 15.72 7.00 12.60
CA ASN A 284 14.35 7.51 12.80
C ASN A 284 13.34 6.99 11.77
N VAL A 285 13.80 6.30 10.72
CA VAL A 285 12.92 5.75 9.67
C VAL A 285 12.35 4.41 10.13
N LYS A 286 11.05 4.26 9.96
CA LYS A 286 10.33 3.07 10.38
C LYS A 286 10.03 2.18 9.19
N VAL A 287 10.11 0.87 9.41
CA VAL A 287 9.83 -0.14 8.39
C VAL A 287 8.97 -1.24 8.97
N ALA A 288 7.89 -1.54 8.27
CA ALA A 288 7.05 -2.72 8.47
C ALA A 288 7.40 -3.72 7.36
N ASN A 289 8.01 -4.89 7.68
CA ASN A 289 8.52 -5.79 6.66
C ASN A 289 8.36 -7.27 6.99
N LYS A 290 8.55 -8.11 5.98
CA LYS A 290 8.69 -9.56 6.09
C LYS A 290 9.88 -10.00 5.26
N THR A 291 10.81 -10.72 5.88
CA THR A 291 11.98 -11.31 5.21
C THR A 291 11.70 -12.74 4.71
N GLY A 292 12.45 -13.16 3.69
CA GLY A 292 12.48 -14.53 3.19
C GLY A 292 13.92 -14.98 2.94
N GLU A 293 14.29 -16.18 3.40
CA GLU A 293 15.66 -16.69 3.37
C GLU A 293 15.69 -18.18 3.08
N LEU A 294 16.56 -18.60 2.15
CA LEU A 294 17.02 -19.98 1.92
C LEU A 294 18.54 -19.95 1.71
N ASP A 295 19.16 -21.10 1.52
CA ASP A 295 20.62 -21.19 1.35
C ASP A 295 21.17 -20.29 0.23
N ASN A 296 20.37 -20.03 -0.81
CA ASN A 296 20.74 -19.23 -1.97
C ASN A 296 19.65 -18.22 -2.38
N VAL A 297 18.80 -17.80 -1.43
CA VAL A 297 17.69 -16.86 -1.62
C VAL A 297 17.69 -15.82 -0.51
N GLU A 298 17.65 -14.54 -0.87
CA GLU A 298 17.49 -13.43 0.04
C GLU A 298 16.39 -12.50 -0.47
N ASN A 299 15.28 -12.45 0.26
CA ASN A 299 14.09 -11.65 -0.06
C ASN A 299 13.74 -10.73 1.10
N ASP A 300 13.17 -9.58 0.79
CA ASP A 300 12.51 -8.70 1.76
C ASP A 300 11.39 -7.90 1.08
N ALA A 301 10.26 -7.79 1.74
CA ALA A 301 9.11 -7.02 1.29
C ALA A 301 8.64 -6.12 2.44
N GLY A 302 8.56 -4.82 2.21
CA GLY A 302 8.29 -3.89 3.30
C GLY A 302 7.71 -2.55 2.89
N ILE A 303 7.16 -1.87 3.90
CA ILE A 303 6.66 -0.52 3.84
C ILE A 303 7.55 0.37 4.70
N ILE A 304 8.18 1.36 4.08
CA ILE A 304 8.84 2.48 4.79
C ILE A 304 7.75 3.49 5.10
N TYR A 305 7.59 3.89 6.37
CA TYR A 305 6.48 4.72 6.81
C TYR A 305 6.89 5.79 7.82
N ASP A 306 5.97 6.74 8.10
CA ASP A 306 6.23 7.95 8.90
C ASP A 306 7.34 8.82 8.29
N SER A 307 7.45 8.83 6.95
CA SER A 307 8.41 9.63 6.16
C SER A 307 7.68 10.72 5.35
N GLU A 308 8.40 11.50 4.53
CA GLU A 308 7.74 12.49 3.65
C GLU A 308 6.91 11.80 2.58
N ASN A 309 7.45 10.70 2.03
CA ASN A 309 6.73 9.80 1.13
C ASN A 309 6.88 8.38 1.67
N ASP A 310 5.75 7.77 2.01
CA ASP A 310 5.72 6.37 2.41
C ASP A 310 5.83 5.48 1.17
N LEU A 311 6.63 4.42 1.27
CA LEU A 311 7.02 3.60 0.12
C LEU A 311 6.76 2.13 0.40
N ALA A 312 6.20 1.40 -0.58
CA ALA A 312 6.26 -0.06 -0.59
C ALA A 312 7.41 -0.51 -1.50
N ILE A 313 8.31 -1.33 -0.97
CA ILE A 313 9.46 -1.86 -1.71
C ILE A 313 9.58 -3.36 -1.52
N VAL A 314 9.90 -4.08 -2.59
CA VAL A 314 10.09 -5.53 -2.56
C VAL A 314 11.34 -5.90 -3.32
N PHE A 315 12.14 -6.77 -2.72
CA PHE A 315 13.30 -7.40 -3.35
C PHE A 315 13.13 -8.90 -3.31
N LEU A 316 13.26 -9.54 -4.46
CA LEU A 316 13.44 -10.99 -4.59
C LEU A 316 14.77 -11.27 -5.24
N SER A 317 15.50 -12.26 -4.68
CA SER A 317 16.74 -12.75 -5.28
C SER A 317 16.88 -14.25 -5.07
N GLN A 318 17.39 -14.94 -6.08
CA GLN A 318 17.58 -16.40 -6.04
C GLN A 318 18.81 -16.82 -6.82
N ASN A 319 19.25 -18.07 -6.62
CA ASN A 319 20.48 -18.64 -7.20
C ASN A 319 21.72 -17.83 -6.80
N LEU A 320 21.72 -17.33 -5.57
CA LEU A 320 22.81 -16.53 -5.04
C LEU A 320 24.05 -17.40 -4.78
N SER A 321 25.22 -16.88 -5.13
CA SER A 321 26.54 -17.45 -4.75
C SER A 321 27.07 -16.79 -3.47
N ASP A 322 26.59 -15.58 -3.12
CA ASP A 322 26.96 -14.84 -1.92
C ASP A 322 25.70 -14.15 -1.34
N VAL A 323 25.15 -14.78 -0.31
CA VAL A 323 23.94 -14.29 0.39
C VAL A 323 24.22 -13.01 1.20
N SER A 324 25.42 -12.90 1.79
CA SER A 324 25.78 -11.70 2.56
C SER A 324 25.93 -10.47 1.66
N ALA A 325 26.47 -10.64 0.46
CA ALA A 325 26.49 -9.58 -0.54
C ALA A 325 25.08 -9.20 -0.99
N ALA A 326 24.17 -10.16 -1.08
CA ALA A 326 22.77 -9.90 -1.42
C ALA A 326 22.04 -9.11 -0.34
N GLU A 327 22.18 -9.45 0.95
CA GLU A 327 21.63 -8.66 2.06
C GLU A 327 22.12 -7.21 2.02
N ASN A 328 23.42 -7.00 1.81
CA ASN A 328 24.01 -5.67 1.70
C ASN A 328 23.47 -4.90 0.48
N THR A 329 23.23 -5.59 -0.63
CA THR A 329 22.62 -4.98 -1.83
C THR A 329 21.21 -4.51 -1.53
N ILE A 330 20.37 -5.36 -0.92
CA ILE A 330 19.00 -4.96 -0.53
C ILE A 330 19.05 -3.73 0.39
N ALA A 331 19.91 -3.71 1.40
CA ALA A 331 20.05 -2.60 2.33
C ALA A 331 20.49 -1.31 1.62
N ALA A 332 21.48 -1.38 0.72
CA ALA A 332 21.99 -0.22 0.00
C ALA A 332 20.95 0.37 -0.97
N LEU A 333 20.29 -0.49 -1.76
CA LEU A 333 19.25 -0.05 -2.70
C LEU A 333 18.02 0.48 -1.97
N SER A 334 17.64 -0.10 -0.82
CA SER A 334 16.57 0.43 0.02
C SER A 334 16.86 1.85 0.50
N LYS A 335 18.11 2.11 0.90
CA LYS A 335 18.56 3.45 1.28
C LYS A 335 18.49 4.42 0.09
N GLU A 336 18.95 4.01 -1.09
CA GLU A 336 18.91 4.84 -2.29
C GLU A 336 17.48 5.19 -2.69
N ILE A 337 16.55 4.20 -2.67
CA ILE A 337 15.12 4.43 -2.93
C ILE A 337 14.54 5.42 -1.93
N TYR A 338 14.86 5.25 -0.63
CA TYR A 338 14.40 6.17 0.41
C TYR A 338 14.92 7.60 0.17
N GLU A 339 16.22 7.78 -0.06
CA GLU A 339 16.86 9.08 -0.31
C GLU A 339 16.36 9.75 -1.61
N TYR A 340 15.89 8.98 -2.59
CA TYR A 340 15.33 9.50 -3.84
C TYR A 340 13.97 10.16 -3.65
N TYR A 341 13.19 9.69 -2.68
CA TYR A 341 11.83 10.16 -2.43
C TYR A 341 11.72 11.12 -1.25
N ASN A 342 12.64 11.05 -0.31
CA ASN A 342 12.65 11.80 0.94
C ASN A 342 13.90 12.66 1.08
#